data_8d7b33b73962e33a857d6662c1d7b77d
#
_entry.id   8d7b33b73962e33a857d6662c1d7b77d
#
_cell.length_a   1.000
_cell.length_b   1.000
_cell.length_c   1.000
_cell.angle_alpha   90.00
_cell.angle_beta   90.00
_cell.angle_gamma   90.00
#
_symmetry.space_group_name_H-M   'P 1'
#
loop_
_entity.id
_entity.type
_entity.pdbx_description
1 polymer ?
#
loop_
_entity_poly.entity_id
_entity_poly.type
_entity_poly.pdbx_seq_one_letter_code
_entity_poly.pdbx_strand_id
1 'polypeptide(L)'
;MSSTNINEKIEAAAFRKLLLHLRERKDVQNIDLMDLAGFCRNCLSKWYKAASEDLGKDLSYDEARKIVYDMPYEEWKAKYQK
;
A
#
# COMPACT_ATOMS: atom_id res chain seq x y z
N MET A 1 9.06 -17.65 -21.15
CA MET A 1 8.29 -17.03 -20.07
C MET A 1 6.82 -17.00 -20.44
N SER A 2 5.97 -17.31 -19.50
CA SER A 2 4.55 -17.33 -19.75
C SER A 2 3.99 -15.90 -19.78
N SER A 3 2.84 -15.71 -20.46
CA SER A 3 2.13 -14.43 -20.47
C SER A 3 1.69 -14.02 -19.06
N THR A 4 1.45 -15.00 -18.16
CA THR A 4 1.13 -14.75 -16.75
C THR A 4 2.23 -13.93 -16.07
N ASN A 5 3.51 -14.26 -16.36
CA ASN A 5 4.63 -13.55 -15.77
C ASN A 5 4.69 -12.10 -16.23
N ILE A 6 4.40 -11.84 -17.51
CA ILE A 6 4.35 -10.48 -18.03
C ILE A 6 3.19 -9.69 -17.39
N ASN A 7 2.03 -10.32 -17.25
CA ASN A 7 0.87 -9.68 -16.62
C ASN A 7 1.16 -9.32 -15.16
N GLU A 8 1.84 -10.21 -14.44
CA GLU A 8 2.22 -9.95 -13.05
C GLU A 8 3.18 -8.76 -12.96
N LYS A 9 4.12 -8.65 -13.88
CA LYS A 9 5.04 -7.52 -13.92
C LYS A 9 4.32 -6.19 -14.21
N ILE A 10 3.35 -6.22 -15.11
CA ILE A 10 2.53 -5.05 -15.42
C ILE A 10 1.72 -4.64 -14.20
N GLU A 11 1.09 -5.60 -13.55
CA GLU A 11 0.30 -5.36 -12.34
C GLU A 11 1.17 -4.78 -11.22
N ALA A 12 2.37 -5.33 -11.03
CA ALA A 12 3.32 -4.84 -10.03
C ALA A 12 3.73 -3.40 -10.33
N ALA A 13 4.01 -3.09 -11.60
CA ALA A 13 4.40 -1.75 -12.00
C ALA A 13 3.27 -0.74 -11.74
N ALA A 14 2.04 -1.11 -12.06
CA ALA A 14 0.85 -0.28 -11.83
C ALA A 14 0.65 -0.05 -10.33
N PHE A 15 0.83 -1.08 -9.52
CA PHE A 15 0.71 -0.98 -8.07
C PHE A 15 1.77 -0.03 -7.50
N ARG A 16 3.01 -0.14 -7.99
CA ARG A 16 4.08 0.76 -7.56
C ARG A 16 3.77 2.22 -7.89
N LYS A 17 3.14 2.46 -9.04
CA LYS A 17 2.70 3.79 -9.43
C LYS A 17 1.65 4.33 -8.47
N LEU A 18 0.71 3.49 -8.07
CA LEU A 18 -0.30 3.84 -7.05
C LEU A 18 0.37 4.22 -5.73
N LEU A 19 1.36 3.43 -5.29
CA LEU A 19 2.08 3.73 -4.06
C LEU A 19 2.79 5.08 -4.13
N LEU A 20 3.47 5.36 -5.25
CA LEU A 20 4.14 6.64 -5.45
C LEU A 20 3.16 7.79 -5.37
N HIS A 21 2.01 7.65 -6.01
CA HIS A 21 0.98 8.67 -6.02
C HIS A 21 0.47 8.96 -4.60
N LEU A 22 0.19 7.92 -3.83
CA LEU A 22 -0.27 8.07 -2.45
C LEU A 22 0.80 8.70 -1.56
N ARG A 23 2.06 8.35 -1.79
CA ARG A 23 3.19 8.92 -1.02
C ARG A 23 3.37 10.41 -1.30
N GLU A 24 3.07 10.84 -2.51
CA GLU A 24 3.12 12.25 -2.89
C GLU A 24 1.92 13.04 -2.34
N ARG A 25 0.79 12.38 -2.16
CA ARG A 25 -0.44 13.01 -1.70
C ARG A 25 -0.67 12.75 -0.20
N LYS A 26 0.27 13.20 0.62
CA LYS A 26 0.18 13.07 2.07
C LYS A 26 -0.93 13.93 2.68
N ASP A 27 -1.40 14.91 1.92
CA ASP A 27 -2.53 15.77 2.28
C ASP A 27 -3.87 15.02 2.30
N VAL A 28 -3.98 13.93 1.53
CA VAL A 28 -5.22 13.15 1.48
C VAL A 28 -5.29 12.23 2.69
N GLN A 29 -6.33 12.40 3.49
CA GLN A 29 -6.52 11.62 4.70
C GLN A 29 -7.09 10.24 4.39
N ASN A 30 -6.79 9.26 5.25
CA ASN A 30 -7.32 7.91 5.09
C ASN A 30 -8.85 7.89 5.14
N ILE A 31 -9.45 8.75 5.99
CA ILE A 31 -10.91 8.82 6.06
C ILE A 31 -11.51 9.31 4.73
N ASP A 32 -10.85 10.24 4.07
CA ASP A 32 -11.30 10.76 2.78
C ASP A 32 -11.25 9.67 1.70
N LEU A 33 -10.17 8.89 1.68
CA LEU A 33 -10.04 7.75 0.77
C LEU A 33 -11.13 6.72 1.01
N MET A 34 -11.38 6.39 2.28
CA MET A 34 -12.39 5.41 2.65
C MET A 34 -13.78 5.86 2.20
N ASP A 35 -14.12 7.12 2.42
CA ASP A 35 -15.41 7.67 2.03
C ASP A 35 -15.59 7.69 0.51
N LEU A 36 -14.52 8.05 -0.21
CA LEU A 36 -14.59 8.21 -1.66
C LEU A 36 -14.45 6.88 -2.41
N ALA A 37 -13.53 6.03 -1.99
CA ALA A 37 -13.12 4.86 -2.78
C ALA A 37 -13.32 3.53 -2.04
N GLY A 38 -13.71 3.54 -0.79
CA GLY A 38 -13.95 2.31 -0.03
C GLY A 38 -12.69 1.60 0.45
N PHE A 39 -11.54 2.24 0.37
CA PHE A 39 -10.30 1.71 0.93
C PHE A 39 -9.42 2.87 1.42
N CYS A 40 -8.43 2.55 2.23
CA CYS A 40 -7.44 3.53 2.66
C CYS A 40 -6.06 2.90 2.63
N ARG A 41 -5.03 3.66 3.02
CA ARG A 41 -3.65 3.16 3.06
C ARG A 41 -3.51 1.94 3.95
N ASN A 42 -4.24 1.89 5.05
CA ASN A 42 -4.22 0.73 5.95
C ASN A 42 -4.84 -0.50 5.29
N CYS A 43 -5.93 -0.35 4.55
CA CYS A 43 -6.52 -1.44 3.79
C CYS A 43 -5.54 -1.99 2.76
N LEU A 44 -4.86 -1.10 2.04
CA LEU A 44 -3.85 -1.47 1.05
C LEU A 44 -2.70 -2.24 1.71
N SER A 45 -2.31 -1.83 2.92
CA SER A 45 -1.27 -2.51 3.70
C SER A 45 -1.71 -3.93 4.08
N LYS A 46 -2.96 -4.11 4.47
CA LYS A 46 -3.51 -5.43 4.79
C LYS A 46 -3.53 -6.34 3.56
N TRP A 47 -3.90 -5.80 2.41
CA TRP A 47 -3.88 -6.55 1.16
C TRP A 47 -2.45 -6.96 0.78
N TYR A 48 -1.50 -6.06 0.99
CA TYR A 48 -0.09 -6.35 0.73
C TYR A 48 0.41 -7.48 1.62
N LYS A 49 0.08 -7.42 2.91
CA LYS A 49 0.43 -8.47 3.87
C LYS A 49 -0.18 -9.81 3.47
N ALA A 50 -1.47 -9.83 3.13
CA ALA A 50 -2.16 -11.05 2.72
C ALA A 50 -1.52 -11.66 1.47
N ALA A 51 -1.20 -10.84 0.49
CA ALA A 51 -0.53 -11.30 -0.73
C ALA A 51 0.85 -11.88 -0.42
N SER A 52 1.58 -11.27 0.51
CA SER A 52 2.90 -11.78 0.89
C SER A 52 2.80 -13.16 1.55
N GLU A 53 1.80 -13.35 2.40
CA GLU A 53 1.56 -14.66 3.04
C GLU A 53 1.21 -15.73 2.01
N ASP A 54 0.35 -15.40 1.04
CA ASP A 54 -0.03 -16.33 -0.04
C ASP A 54 1.18 -16.77 -0.86
N LEU A 55 2.18 -15.90 -0.96
CA LEU A 55 3.41 -16.20 -1.71
C LEU A 55 4.53 -16.73 -0.83
N GLY A 56 4.22 -17.07 0.42
CA GLY A 56 5.16 -17.72 1.32
C GLY A 56 6.14 -16.79 2.03
N LYS A 57 5.90 -15.49 2.01
CA LYS A 57 6.76 -14.55 2.72
C LYS A 57 6.04 -14.03 3.96
N ASP A 58 6.66 -14.18 5.12
CA ASP A 58 6.11 -13.72 6.38
C ASP A 58 6.47 -12.23 6.57
N LEU A 59 5.47 -11.38 6.39
CA LEU A 59 5.63 -9.93 6.50
C LEU A 59 4.65 -9.43 7.55
N SER A 60 5.12 -8.62 8.52
CA SER A 60 4.24 -8.07 9.54
C SER A 60 3.39 -6.94 8.96
N TYR A 61 2.29 -6.63 9.65
CA TYR A 61 1.43 -5.50 9.26
C TYR A 61 2.21 -4.18 9.32
N ASP A 62 3.04 -3.98 10.33
CA ASP A 62 3.86 -2.78 10.44
C ASP A 62 4.85 -2.64 9.28
N GLU A 63 5.45 -3.74 8.85
CA GLU A 63 6.34 -3.75 7.69
C GLU A 63 5.57 -3.41 6.41
N ALA A 64 4.37 -3.96 6.25
CA ALA A 64 3.51 -3.65 5.09
C ALA A 64 3.13 -2.17 5.09
N ARG A 65 2.75 -1.61 6.24
CA ARG A 65 2.43 -0.18 6.34
C ARG A 65 3.64 0.69 6.01
N LYS A 66 4.82 0.29 6.45
CA LYS A 66 6.05 1.03 6.15
C LYS A 66 6.29 1.11 4.64
N ILE A 67 5.98 0.05 3.92
CA ILE A 67 6.09 0.02 2.45
C ILE A 67 5.07 0.98 1.83
N VAL A 68 3.81 0.92 2.27
CA VAL A 68 2.74 1.74 1.69
C VAL A 68 2.94 3.22 2.01
N TYR A 69 3.28 3.55 3.24
CA TYR A 69 3.46 4.93 3.69
C TYR A 69 4.83 5.51 3.37
N ASP A 70 5.81 4.66 3.05
CA ASP A 70 7.21 5.00 2.86
C ASP A 70 7.84 5.60 4.13
N MET A 71 7.31 5.24 5.27
CA MET A 71 7.80 5.60 6.60
C MET A 71 7.03 4.81 7.65
N PRO A 72 7.51 4.71 8.89
CA PRO A 72 6.74 4.07 9.95
C PRO A 72 5.39 4.76 10.13
N TYR A 73 4.33 3.97 10.33
CA TYR A 73 2.97 4.49 10.44
C TYR A 73 2.84 5.57 11.54
N GLU A 74 3.46 5.35 12.69
CA GLU A 74 3.38 6.29 13.81
C GLU A 74 3.96 7.66 13.42
N GLU A 75 5.03 7.67 12.63
CA GLU A 75 5.62 8.90 12.10
C GLU A 75 4.66 9.60 11.14
N TRP A 76 4.06 8.85 10.22
CA TRP A 76 3.09 9.42 9.28
C TRP A 76 1.89 10.00 10.02
N LYS A 77 1.38 9.25 11.00
CA LYS A 77 0.24 9.67 11.81
C LYS A 77 0.54 10.98 12.53
N ALA A 78 1.71 11.09 13.13
CA ALA A 78 2.12 12.28 13.87
C ALA A 78 2.27 13.50 12.95
N LYS A 79 2.77 13.30 11.74
CA LYS A 79 3.07 14.41 10.82
C LYS A 79 1.90 14.82 9.94
N TYR A 80 1.07 13.88 9.50
CA TYR A 80 0.10 14.12 8.43
C TYR A 80 -1.34 13.87 8.79
N GLN A 81 -1.64 13.02 9.75
CA GLN A 81 -3.02 12.74 10.15
C GLN A 81 -3.60 13.92 10.90
N LYS A 82 -4.74 14.39 10.45
CA LYS A 82 -5.46 15.50 11.08
C LYS A 82 -6.54 15.00 12.03
#